data_96120a3b30d1934bb2598372609a2571
#
_entry.id   96120a3b30d1934bb2598372609a2571
#
_cell.length_a   1.000
_cell.length_b   1.000
_cell.length_c   1.000
_cell.angle_alpha   90.00
_cell.angle_beta   90.00
_cell.angle_gamma   90.00
#
_symmetry.space_group_name_H-M   'P 1'
#
loop_
_entity.id
_entity.type
_entity.pdbx_description
1 polymer ?
#
loop_
_entity_poly.entity_id
_entity_poly.type
_entity_poly.pdbx_seq_one_letter_code
_entity_poly.pdbx_strand_id
1 'polypeptide(L)'
;MFSFLNTFKRLISKQQEGPTIQPEYSDEQLLQWATGCMLEGLPDTFCEARITCFRSIDYDERTAIAAIHDFKLTSESDYISFTPPDGLYATHCIEKILAGKNWNQATITFTPQTTRFIWE
;
A
#
# COMPACT_ATOMS: atom_id res chain seq x y z
N MET A 1 2.96 -10.64 12.77
CA MET A 1 3.47 -9.82 11.66
C MET A 1 4.05 -10.67 10.55
N PHE A 2 4.97 -11.58 10.84
CA PHE A 2 5.57 -12.43 9.81
C PHE A 2 4.58 -13.38 9.16
N SER A 3 3.60 -13.88 9.90
CA SER A 3 2.57 -14.74 9.33
C SER A 3 1.71 -14.00 8.30
N PHE A 4 1.53 -12.69 8.46
CA PHE A 4 0.82 -11.88 7.48
C PHE A 4 1.56 -11.82 6.15
N LEU A 5 2.87 -11.56 6.17
CA LEU A 5 3.69 -11.54 4.96
C LEU A 5 3.69 -12.88 4.25
N ASN A 6 3.78 -13.98 4.99
CA ASN A 6 3.72 -15.31 4.42
C ASN A 6 2.37 -15.60 3.77
N THR A 7 1.29 -15.16 4.40
CA THR A 7 -0.05 -15.29 3.85
C THR A 7 -0.19 -14.50 2.56
N PHE A 8 0.32 -13.27 2.54
CA PHE A 8 0.31 -12.42 1.38
C PHE A 8 1.05 -13.08 0.20
N LYS A 9 2.25 -13.58 0.43
CA LYS A 9 3.04 -14.24 -0.62
C LYS A 9 2.34 -15.48 -1.16
N ARG A 10 1.71 -16.25 -0.29
CA ARG A 10 0.93 -17.42 -0.69
C ARG A 10 -0.24 -17.06 -1.59
N LEU A 11 -0.95 -15.99 -1.24
CA LEU A 11 -2.09 -15.53 -2.02
C LEU A 11 -1.67 -15.08 -3.41
N ILE A 12 -0.56 -14.36 -3.51
CA ILE A 12 -0.02 -13.94 -4.79
C ILE A 12 0.33 -15.16 -5.65
N SER A 13 1.00 -16.14 -5.07
CA SER A 13 1.34 -17.38 -5.78
C SER A 13 0.10 -18.08 -6.30
N LYS A 14 -0.95 -18.19 -5.50
CA LYS A 14 -2.21 -18.78 -5.93
C LYS A 14 -2.85 -18.02 -7.08
N GLN A 15 -2.79 -16.69 -7.05
CA GLN A 15 -3.32 -15.88 -8.14
C GLN A 15 -2.57 -16.13 -9.44
N GLN A 16 -1.27 -16.33 -9.37
CA GLN A 16 -0.45 -16.61 -10.55
C GLN A 16 -0.71 -18.01 -11.12
N GLU A 17 -1.02 -18.96 -10.28
CA GLU A 17 -1.24 -20.36 -10.66
C GLU A 17 -2.68 -20.64 -11.03
N GLY A 18 -3.62 -19.85 -10.56
CA GLY A 18 -5.02 -20.15 -10.64
C GLY A 18 -5.72 -19.63 -11.89
N PRO A 19 -6.94 -20.09 -12.11
CA PRO A 19 -7.78 -19.55 -13.18
C PRO A 19 -8.11 -18.09 -12.94
N THR A 20 -8.57 -17.45 -13.98
CA THR A 20 -8.71 -16.02 -14.08
C THR A 20 -9.77 -15.39 -13.18
N ILE A 21 -10.62 -16.15 -12.54
CA ILE A 21 -11.62 -15.59 -11.65
C ILE A 21 -10.95 -15.26 -10.32
N GLN A 22 -10.74 -13.98 -10.09
CA GLN A 22 -10.19 -13.53 -8.82
C GLN A 22 -11.33 -13.23 -7.86
N PRO A 23 -11.24 -13.72 -6.62
CA PRO A 23 -12.21 -13.31 -5.62
C PRO A 23 -12.12 -11.81 -5.39
N GLU A 24 -13.25 -11.18 -5.11
CA GLU A 24 -13.25 -9.80 -4.69
C GLU A 24 -12.72 -9.73 -3.27
N TYR A 25 -11.69 -8.92 -3.10
CA TYR A 25 -11.09 -8.72 -1.79
C TYR A 25 -11.75 -7.53 -1.11
N SER A 26 -11.91 -7.63 0.21
CA SER A 26 -12.43 -6.51 0.99
C SER A 26 -11.39 -5.38 1.05
N ASP A 27 -11.85 -4.17 1.30
CA ASP A 27 -10.96 -3.02 1.48
C ASP A 27 -9.97 -3.29 2.61
N GLU A 28 -10.41 -3.93 3.67
CA GLU A 28 -9.55 -4.28 4.80
C GLU A 28 -8.41 -5.20 4.38
N GLN A 29 -8.68 -6.22 3.57
CA GLN A 29 -7.65 -7.10 3.04
C GLN A 29 -6.66 -6.36 2.16
N LEU A 30 -7.17 -5.48 1.29
CA LEU A 30 -6.31 -4.69 0.41
C LEU A 30 -5.41 -3.76 1.20
N LEU A 31 -5.92 -3.15 2.28
CA LEU A 31 -5.11 -2.33 3.17
C LEU A 31 -4.03 -3.15 3.87
N GLN A 32 -4.36 -4.35 4.33
CA GLN A 32 -3.40 -5.24 4.96
C GLN A 32 -2.29 -5.64 3.99
N TRP A 33 -2.64 -5.91 2.75
CA TRP A 33 -1.65 -6.28 1.74
C TRP A 33 -0.74 -5.11 1.37
N ALA A 34 -1.30 -3.91 1.24
CA ALA A 34 -0.50 -2.72 1.01
C ALA A 34 0.49 -2.49 2.15
N THR A 35 0.03 -2.63 3.38
CA THR A 35 0.88 -2.52 4.57
C THR A 35 1.98 -3.58 4.56
N GLY A 36 1.64 -4.82 4.22
CA GLY A 36 2.60 -5.91 4.13
C GLY A 36 3.70 -5.65 3.11
N CYS A 37 3.35 -5.06 1.97
CA CYS A 37 4.36 -4.68 0.97
C CYS A 37 5.32 -3.64 1.52
N MET A 38 4.82 -2.70 2.31
CA MET A 38 5.65 -1.67 2.92
C MET A 38 6.60 -2.25 3.96
N LEU A 39 6.13 -3.22 4.75
CA LEU A 39 6.92 -3.81 5.82
C LEU A 39 8.22 -4.45 5.33
N GLU A 40 8.25 -4.95 4.11
CA GLU A 40 9.44 -5.59 3.56
C GLU A 40 10.63 -4.65 3.42
N GLY A 41 10.37 -3.35 3.27
CA GLY A 41 11.43 -2.37 3.14
C GLY A 41 11.73 -1.59 4.41
N LEU A 42 11.07 -1.90 5.51
CA LEU A 42 11.19 -1.14 6.75
C LEU A 42 12.14 -1.81 7.74
N PRO A 43 12.85 -1.03 8.57
CA PRO A 43 13.57 -1.60 9.70
C PRO A 43 12.59 -2.18 10.72
N ASP A 44 13.05 -3.14 11.52
CA ASP A 44 12.21 -3.84 12.50
C ASP A 44 11.62 -2.91 13.55
N THR A 45 12.25 -1.80 13.81
CA THR A 45 11.89 -0.88 14.89
C THR A 45 11.39 0.46 14.40
N PHE A 46 10.67 0.49 13.28
CA PHE A 46 10.10 1.75 12.81
C PHE A 46 8.98 2.21 13.74
N CYS A 47 8.80 3.53 13.85
CA CYS A 47 7.72 4.13 14.62
C CYS A 47 6.44 4.23 13.81
N GLU A 48 6.54 4.79 12.61
CA GLU A 48 5.40 5.05 11.74
C GLU A 48 5.88 5.05 10.29
N ALA A 49 5.07 4.53 9.41
CA ALA A 49 5.36 4.54 7.98
C ALA A 49 4.11 4.96 7.22
N ARG A 50 4.31 5.47 6.02
CA ARG A 50 3.18 5.87 5.19
C ARG A 50 3.50 5.71 3.71
N ILE A 51 2.43 5.48 2.94
CA ILE A 51 2.45 5.60 1.50
C ILE A 51 1.44 6.66 1.12
N THR A 52 1.86 7.63 0.33
CA THR A 52 1.00 8.69 -0.17
C THR A 52 0.93 8.57 -1.68
N CYS A 53 -0.26 8.39 -2.21
CA CYS A 53 -0.50 8.26 -3.64
C CYS A 53 -1.18 9.51 -4.17
N PHE A 54 -0.71 9.98 -5.31
CA PHE A 54 -1.28 11.13 -6.02
C PHE A 54 -1.77 10.66 -7.37
N ARG A 55 -3.05 10.89 -7.66
CA ARG A 55 -3.63 10.57 -8.95
C ARG A 55 -3.67 11.82 -9.81
N SER A 56 -3.23 11.70 -11.04
CA SER A 56 -3.37 12.76 -12.04
C SER A 56 -3.92 12.19 -13.32
N ILE A 57 -4.60 13.04 -14.08
CA ILE A 57 -5.11 12.69 -15.40
C ILE A 57 -4.42 13.62 -16.40
N ASP A 58 -3.70 13.04 -17.34
CA ASP A 58 -3.03 13.82 -18.38
C ASP A 58 -4.02 14.21 -19.49
N TYR A 59 -3.55 14.98 -20.46
CA TYR A 59 -4.42 15.45 -21.55
C TYR A 59 -4.79 14.36 -22.54
N ASP A 60 -4.20 13.18 -22.46
CA ASP A 60 -4.64 12.00 -23.20
C ASP A 60 -5.67 11.18 -22.42
N GLU A 61 -6.19 11.73 -21.33
CA GLU A 61 -7.14 11.09 -20.42
C GLU A 61 -6.59 9.83 -19.73
N ARG A 62 -5.27 9.69 -19.67
CA ARG A 62 -4.64 8.59 -18.95
C ARG A 62 -4.49 8.94 -17.50
N THR A 63 -4.81 7.98 -16.66
CA THR A 63 -4.58 8.12 -15.23
C THR A 63 -3.15 7.72 -14.91
N ALA A 64 -2.43 8.60 -14.24
CA ALA A 64 -1.11 8.32 -13.71
C ALA A 64 -1.16 8.41 -12.20
N ILE A 65 -0.45 7.51 -11.53
CA ILE A 65 -0.38 7.52 -10.07
C ILE A 65 1.08 7.55 -9.67
N ALA A 66 1.42 8.56 -8.86
CA ALA A 66 2.73 8.68 -8.25
C ALA A 66 2.59 8.32 -6.77
N ALA A 67 3.59 7.69 -6.22
CA ALA A 67 3.58 7.30 -4.81
C ALA A 67 4.87 7.74 -4.12
N ILE A 68 4.73 8.18 -2.89
CA ILE A 68 5.83 8.51 -2.00
C ILE A 68 5.77 7.56 -0.82
N HIS A 69 6.89 6.93 -0.51
CA HIS A 69 7.01 6.00 0.61
C HIS A 69 8.00 6.57 1.60
N ASP A 70 7.61 6.72 2.85
CA ASP A 70 8.48 7.21 3.88
C ASP A 70 8.15 6.61 5.24
N PHE A 71 9.07 6.76 6.18
CA PHE A 71 8.90 6.23 7.54
C PHE A 71 9.70 7.08 8.51
N LYS A 72 9.43 6.93 9.79
CA LYS A 72 10.24 7.52 10.83
C LYS A 72 10.53 6.51 11.92
N LEU A 73 11.68 6.67 12.56
CA LEU A 73 12.17 5.74 13.56
C LEU A 73 11.65 6.07 14.96
N THR A 74 11.39 7.34 15.24
CA THR A 74 10.85 7.80 16.52
C THR A 74 9.75 8.82 16.25
N SER A 75 8.91 9.07 17.25
CA SER A 75 7.83 10.04 17.12
C SER A 75 8.33 11.46 16.85
N GLU A 76 9.57 11.76 17.22
CA GLU A 76 10.16 13.10 17.07
C GLU A 76 11.07 13.23 15.86
N SER A 77 11.38 12.13 15.18
CA SER A 77 12.26 12.17 14.01
C SER A 77 11.47 12.56 12.76
N ASP A 78 12.20 13.06 11.76
CA ASP A 78 11.62 13.35 10.46
C ASP A 78 11.35 12.09 9.68
N TYR A 79 10.45 12.17 8.70
CA TYR A 79 10.22 11.09 7.77
C TYR A 79 11.39 10.94 6.83
N ILE A 80 11.74 9.70 6.55
CA ILE A 80 12.84 9.32 5.66
C ILE A 80 12.24 8.56 4.48
N SER A 81 12.54 8.97 3.27
CA SER A 81 12.07 8.26 2.07
C SER A 81 12.72 6.92 1.94
N PHE A 82 11.97 5.94 1.45
CA PHE A 82 12.51 4.62 1.15
C PHE A 82 11.77 4.03 -0.05
N THR A 83 12.33 2.97 -0.61
CA THR A 83 11.73 2.28 -1.75
C THR A 83 11.44 0.84 -1.33
N PRO A 84 10.19 0.52 -1.00
CA PRO A 84 9.84 -0.86 -0.67
C PRO A 84 9.92 -1.74 -1.93
N PRO A 85 10.31 -3.01 -1.80
CA PRO A 85 10.44 -3.90 -2.95
C PRO A 85 9.14 -4.06 -3.75
N ASP A 86 7.99 -4.09 -3.07
CA ASP A 86 6.69 -4.29 -3.70
C ASP A 86 5.81 -3.05 -3.61
N GLY A 87 6.42 -1.85 -3.63
CA GLY A 87 5.67 -0.59 -3.51
C GLY A 87 4.64 -0.39 -4.59
N LEU A 88 4.92 -0.87 -5.81
CA LEU A 88 3.95 -0.78 -6.91
C LEU A 88 2.68 -1.57 -6.60
N TYR A 89 2.81 -2.72 -5.99
CA TYR A 89 1.65 -3.53 -5.61
C TYR A 89 0.83 -2.85 -4.52
N ALA A 90 1.48 -2.19 -3.58
CA ALA A 90 0.79 -1.39 -2.57
C ALA A 90 -0.06 -0.29 -3.23
N THR A 91 0.50 0.37 -4.25
CA THR A 91 -0.21 1.38 -5.02
C THR A 91 -1.44 0.77 -5.71
N HIS A 92 -1.30 -0.40 -6.29
CA HIS A 92 -2.42 -1.11 -6.93
C HIS A 92 -3.54 -1.45 -5.93
N CYS A 93 -3.19 -1.80 -4.71
CA CYS A 93 -4.19 -2.03 -3.67
C CYS A 93 -5.00 -0.78 -3.39
N ILE A 94 -4.34 0.37 -3.30
CA ILE A 94 -5.02 1.65 -3.11
C ILE A 94 -5.94 1.96 -4.28
N GLU A 95 -5.47 1.76 -5.51
CA GLU A 95 -6.30 1.96 -6.70
C GLU A 95 -7.57 1.11 -6.66
N LYS A 96 -7.46 -0.14 -6.24
CA LYS A 96 -8.61 -1.03 -6.15
C LYS A 96 -9.61 -0.58 -5.09
N ILE A 97 -9.13 -0.16 -3.93
CA ILE A 97 -10.01 0.35 -2.87
C ILE A 97 -10.79 1.55 -3.36
N LEU A 98 -10.16 2.42 -4.12
CA LEU A 98 -10.74 3.67 -4.59
C LEU A 98 -11.34 3.59 -6.00
N ALA A 99 -11.47 2.38 -6.54
CA ALA A 99 -12.05 2.19 -7.87
C ALA A 99 -13.46 2.77 -7.93
N GLY A 100 -13.72 3.56 -8.95
CA GLY A 100 -15.01 4.23 -9.12
C GLY A 100 -15.20 5.48 -8.27
N LYS A 101 -14.25 5.83 -7.43
CA LYS A 101 -14.31 7.05 -6.62
C LYS A 101 -13.50 8.17 -7.28
N ASN A 102 -13.94 9.38 -7.07
CA ASN A 102 -13.26 10.56 -7.60
C ASN A 102 -12.26 11.08 -6.57
N TRP A 103 -11.05 10.56 -6.62
CA TRP A 103 -10.02 10.90 -5.65
C TRP A 103 -8.80 11.54 -6.29
N ASN A 104 -8.06 12.32 -5.51
CA ASN A 104 -6.84 12.98 -5.96
C ASN A 104 -5.62 12.53 -5.17
N GLN A 105 -5.79 12.30 -3.88
CA GLN A 105 -4.70 11.91 -2.99
C GLN A 105 -5.22 10.90 -1.98
N ALA A 106 -4.42 9.88 -1.69
CA ALA A 106 -4.73 8.87 -0.70
C ALA A 106 -3.48 8.54 0.10
N THR A 107 -3.62 8.40 1.40
CA THR A 107 -2.52 8.11 2.30
C THR A 107 -2.88 6.97 3.23
N ILE A 108 -2.02 5.94 3.28
CA ILE A 108 -2.05 4.94 4.33
C ILE A 108 -0.94 5.27 5.31
N THR A 109 -1.29 5.46 6.56
CA THR A 109 -0.33 5.67 7.65
C THR A 109 -0.45 4.49 8.61
N PHE A 110 0.65 3.87 8.96
CA PHE A 110 0.59 2.72 9.85
C PHE A 110 1.75 2.68 10.83
N THR A 111 1.47 2.08 11.97
CA THR A 111 2.44 1.76 13.02
C THR A 111 2.47 0.25 13.16
N PRO A 112 3.33 -0.32 14.02
CA PRO A 112 3.27 -1.77 14.27
C PRO A 112 1.91 -2.27 14.77
N GLN A 113 1.05 -1.40 15.30
CA GLN A 113 -0.23 -1.79 15.88
C GLN A 113 -1.46 -1.32 15.12
N THR A 114 -1.36 -0.24 14.34
CA THR A 114 -2.55 0.40 13.74
C THR A 114 -2.31 0.78 12.28
N THR A 115 -3.40 0.87 11.54
CA THR A 115 -3.40 1.34 10.16
C THR A 115 -4.52 2.33 9.98
N ARG A 116 -4.24 3.44 9.31
CA ARG A 116 -5.21 4.48 9.00
C ARG A 116 -5.14 4.82 7.51
N PHE A 117 -6.30 4.92 6.89
CA PHE A 117 -6.43 5.25 5.47
C PHE A 117 -7.29 6.48 5.30
N ILE A 118 -6.76 7.49 4.61
CA ILE A 118 -7.42 8.76 4.35
C ILE A 118 -7.28 9.08 2.87
N TRP A 119 -8.35 9.59 2.26
CA TRP A 119 -8.29 10.04 0.87
C TRP A 119 -9.17 11.26 0.66
N GLU A 120 -8.89 12.01 -0.39
CA GLU A 120 -9.67 13.19 -0.77
C GLU A 120 -9.71 13.40 -2.27
#